data_0be39227a8cf6d9af09479f4a8f56369
#
_entry.id   0be39227a8cf6d9af09479f4a8f56369
#
_cell.length_a   1.000
_cell.length_b   1.000
_cell.length_c   1.000
_cell.angle_alpha   90.00
_cell.angle_beta   90.00
_cell.angle_gamma   90.00
#
_symmetry.space_group_name_H-M   'P 1'
#
loop_
_entity.id
_entity.type
_entity.pdbx_description
1 polymer ?
#
loop_
_entity_poly.entity_id
_entity_poly.type
_entity_poly.pdbx_seq_one_letter_code
_entity_poly.pdbx_strand_id
1 'polypeptide(L)'
;MDTLIYGLVAEEADQKAAFDVRRQVFVEEQGISGQLEFDGLDEEAIHMAVKNGDSVIGTARVRFLADGQAKIERMAILKPFRRKGIGRGVISFLIGELKNRQAKYVILHAQHDVVPFYRSCGFEEVGNPFWEAGIKHLRMQMWISPRLEGSSEV
;
A
#
# COMPACT_ATOMS: atom_id res chain seq x y z
N MET A 1 -22.06 5.72 -12.44
CA MET A 1 -20.76 5.32 -11.93
C MET A 1 -20.88 4.82 -10.51
N ASP A 2 -20.32 3.71 -10.24
CA ASP A 2 -20.43 3.14 -8.92
C ASP A 2 -19.59 3.93 -7.92
N THR A 3 -20.09 4.02 -6.70
CA THR A 3 -19.36 4.67 -5.62
C THR A 3 -18.36 3.69 -5.05
N LEU A 4 -17.11 4.09 -4.99
CA LEU A 4 -16.06 3.29 -4.39
C LEU A 4 -15.92 3.66 -2.93
N ILE A 5 -15.72 2.67 -2.07
CA ILE A 5 -15.53 2.88 -0.65
C ILE A 5 -14.15 2.38 -0.27
N TYR A 6 -13.37 3.26 0.35
CA TYR A 6 -12.03 2.96 0.86
C TYR A 6 -12.13 2.79 2.36
N GLY A 7 -11.67 1.68 2.89
CA GLY A 7 -11.78 1.46 4.32
C GLY A 7 -10.82 0.41 4.83
N LEU A 8 -10.64 0.38 6.14
CA LEU A 8 -9.87 -0.67 6.78
C LEU A 8 -10.68 -1.97 6.77
N VAL A 9 -9.98 -3.08 6.58
CA VAL A 9 -10.61 -4.39 6.63
C VAL A 9 -10.83 -4.76 8.08
N ALA A 10 -12.07 -5.09 8.43
CA ALA A 10 -12.45 -5.50 9.77
C ALA A 10 -13.10 -6.87 9.81
N GLU A 11 -13.72 -7.29 8.71
CA GLU A 11 -14.48 -8.53 8.68
C GLU A 11 -13.74 -9.59 7.89
N GLU A 12 -13.95 -10.84 8.27
CA GLU A 12 -13.24 -11.96 7.66
C GLU A 12 -13.55 -12.09 6.18
N ALA A 13 -14.79 -11.81 5.78
CA ALA A 13 -15.14 -11.89 4.36
C ALA A 13 -14.33 -10.90 3.52
N ASP A 14 -14.16 -9.68 4.01
CA ASP A 14 -13.37 -8.67 3.32
C ASP A 14 -11.90 -9.03 3.32
N GLN A 15 -11.42 -9.65 4.40
CA GLN A 15 -10.04 -10.11 4.47
C GLN A 15 -9.76 -11.17 3.41
N LYS A 16 -10.65 -12.13 3.27
CA LYS A 16 -10.50 -13.17 2.25
C LYS A 16 -10.53 -12.56 0.85
N ALA A 17 -11.44 -11.62 0.64
CA ALA A 17 -11.55 -10.97 -0.67
C ALA A 17 -10.30 -10.14 -0.99
N ALA A 18 -9.74 -9.48 0.01
CA ALA A 18 -8.50 -8.72 -0.19
C ALA A 18 -7.34 -9.66 -0.53
N PHE A 19 -7.24 -10.79 0.17
CA PHE A 19 -6.21 -11.79 -0.13
C PHE A 19 -6.40 -12.34 -1.55
N ASP A 20 -7.64 -12.50 -2.00
CA ASP A 20 -7.91 -12.97 -3.34
C ASP A 20 -7.43 -11.96 -4.39
N VAL A 21 -7.61 -10.68 -4.14
CA VAL A 21 -7.06 -9.64 -5.02
C VAL A 21 -5.54 -9.76 -5.12
N ARG A 22 -4.87 -9.95 -3.99
CA ARG A 22 -3.42 -10.12 -3.98
C ARG A 22 -2.99 -11.34 -4.78
N ARG A 23 -3.70 -12.44 -4.61
CA ARG A 23 -3.37 -13.65 -5.35
C ARG A 23 -3.53 -13.43 -6.85
N GLN A 24 -4.61 -12.80 -7.27
CA GLN A 24 -4.84 -12.53 -8.68
C GLN A 24 -3.75 -11.64 -9.28
N VAL A 25 -3.38 -10.58 -8.58
CA VAL A 25 -2.43 -9.59 -9.12
C VAL A 25 -0.99 -10.09 -9.02
N PHE A 26 -0.59 -10.60 -7.86
CA PHE A 26 0.82 -10.92 -7.63
C PHE A 26 1.17 -12.34 -8.05
N VAL A 27 0.31 -13.30 -7.76
CA VAL A 27 0.62 -14.70 -8.07
C VAL A 27 0.23 -15.03 -9.50
N GLU A 28 -1.02 -14.76 -9.88
CA GLU A 28 -1.50 -15.17 -11.20
C GLU A 28 -1.03 -14.25 -12.30
N GLU A 29 -1.08 -12.96 -12.08
CA GLU A 29 -0.73 -12.00 -13.12
C GLU A 29 0.78 -11.78 -13.20
N GLN A 30 1.46 -11.60 -12.08
CA GLN A 30 2.89 -11.28 -12.06
C GLN A 30 3.80 -12.51 -11.88
N GLY A 31 3.22 -13.65 -11.56
CA GLY A 31 3.99 -14.87 -11.46
C GLY A 31 4.82 -15.01 -10.20
N ILE A 32 4.54 -14.22 -9.17
CA ILE A 32 5.24 -14.31 -7.90
C ILE A 32 4.73 -15.56 -7.16
N SER A 33 5.65 -16.32 -6.55
CA SER A 33 5.23 -17.54 -5.85
C SER A 33 4.31 -17.18 -4.68
N GLY A 34 3.33 -18.05 -4.41
CA GLY A 34 2.43 -17.83 -3.29
C GLY A 34 3.15 -17.78 -1.95
N GLN A 35 4.26 -18.50 -1.81
CA GLN A 35 5.03 -18.47 -0.57
C GLN A 35 5.68 -17.12 -0.33
N LEU A 36 6.11 -16.44 -1.37
CA LEU A 36 6.68 -15.10 -1.24
C LEU A 36 5.59 -14.07 -0.99
N GLU A 37 4.45 -14.21 -1.66
CA GLU A 37 3.36 -13.26 -1.52
C GLU A 37 2.73 -13.33 -0.13
N PHE A 38 2.41 -14.55 0.33
CA PHE A 38 1.80 -14.75 1.65
C PHE A 38 2.92 -15.15 2.61
N ASP A 39 3.59 -14.14 3.13
CA ASP A 39 4.87 -14.27 3.82
C ASP A 39 4.75 -14.46 5.33
N GLY A 40 3.53 -14.60 5.86
CA GLY A 40 3.34 -14.81 7.29
C GLY A 40 3.26 -13.54 8.11
N LEU A 41 3.31 -12.37 7.47
CA LEU A 41 3.33 -11.10 8.19
C LEU A 41 1.96 -10.41 8.20
N ASP A 42 0.93 -11.08 7.68
CA ASP A 42 -0.39 -10.45 7.56
C ASP A 42 -1.09 -10.23 8.88
N GLU A 43 -0.87 -11.09 9.86
CA GLU A 43 -1.55 -10.95 11.13
C GLU A 43 -1.13 -9.71 11.91
N GLU A 44 0.09 -9.27 11.71
CA GLU A 44 0.62 -8.10 12.41
C GLU A 44 0.37 -6.80 11.67
N ALA A 45 -0.29 -6.87 10.54
CA ALA A 45 -0.46 -5.72 9.66
C ALA A 45 -1.90 -5.23 9.70
N ILE A 46 -2.10 -3.99 9.31
CA ILE A 46 -3.45 -3.54 8.99
C ILE A 46 -3.64 -3.69 7.50
N HIS A 47 -4.88 -3.94 7.10
CA HIS A 47 -5.24 -4.12 5.69
C HIS A 47 -6.35 -3.15 5.34
N MET A 48 -6.30 -2.61 4.13
CA MET A 48 -7.37 -1.78 3.63
C MET A 48 -7.92 -2.41 2.35
N ALA A 49 -9.15 -2.08 2.04
CA ALA A 49 -9.81 -2.57 0.84
C ALA A 49 -10.55 -1.44 0.16
N VAL A 50 -10.59 -1.52 -1.17
CA VAL A 50 -11.43 -0.66 -1.99
C VAL A 50 -12.61 -1.53 -2.44
N LYS A 51 -13.81 -1.11 -2.11
CA LYS A 51 -15.01 -1.88 -2.45
C LYS A 51 -15.82 -1.16 -3.52
N ASN A 52 -16.23 -1.92 -4.51
CA ASN A 52 -17.17 -1.49 -5.53
C ASN A 52 -18.43 -2.29 -5.28
N GLY A 53 -19.41 -1.70 -4.59
CA GLY A 53 -20.53 -2.47 -4.08
C GLY A 53 -20.03 -3.50 -3.08
N ASP A 54 -20.37 -4.76 -3.29
CA ASP A 54 -19.94 -5.83 -2.41
C ASP A 54 -18.59 -6.43 -2.81
N SER A 55 -18.02 -5.98 -3.90
CA SER A 55 -16.78 -6.57 -4.43
C SER A 55 -15.57 -5.79 -3.97
N VAL A 56 -14.55 -6.48 -3.50
CA VAL A 56 -13.26 -5.88 -3.20
C VAL A 56 -12.45 -5.88 -4.50
N ILE A 57 -12.05 -4.70 -4.95
CA ILE A 57 -11.34 -4.54 -6.22
C ILE A 57 -9.92 -4.01 -6.04
N GLY A 58 -9.56 -3.67 -4.82
CA GLY A 58 -8.22 -3.19 -4.52
C GLY A 58 -7.91 -3.41 -3.06
N THR A 59 -6.61 -3.46 -2.74
CA THR A 59 -6.18 -3.68 -1.36
C THR A 59 -4.76 -3.15 -1.17
N ALA A 60 -4.37 -2.99 0.08
CA ALA A 60 -3.00 -2.71 0.47
C ALA A 60 -2.81 -3.16 1.91
N ARG A 61 -1.57 -3.44 2.27
CA ARG A 61 -1.18 -3.85 3.61
C ARG A 61 -0.23 -2.81 4.18
N VAL A 62 -0.32 -2.53 5.48
CA VAL A 62 0.63 -1.66 6.15
C VAL A 62 1.20 -2.37 7.36
N ARG A 63 2.51 -2.40 7.47
CA ARG A 63 3.19 -2.88 8.66
C ARG A 63 3.85 -1.72 9.37
N PHE A 64 3.84 -1.77 10.70
CA PHE A 64 4.46 -0.72 11.50
C PHE A 64 5.83 -1.19 11.93
N LEU A 65 6.84 -0.40 11.60
CA LEU A 65 8.23 -0.71 11.90
C LEU A 65 8.70 0.17 13.04
N ALA A 66 9.97 0.02 13.43
CA ALA A 66 10.54 0.80 14.50
C ALA A 66 10.63 2.29 14.13
N ASP A 67 10.72 3.14 15.14
CA ASP A 67 11.01 4.57 14.95
C ASP A 67 9.95 5.34 14.19
N GLY A 68 8.71 4.93 14.34
CA GLY A 68 7.61 5.66 13.72
C GLY A 68 7.45 5.45 12.23
N GLN A 69 8.09 4.43 11.67
CA GLN A 69 7.95 4.10 10.26
C GLN A 69 6.74 3.22 10.02
N ALA A 70 6.06 3.47 8.92
CA ALA A 70 5.03 2.57 8.41
C ALA A 70 5.43 2.15 7.01
N LYS A 71 5.28 0.88 6.70
CA LYS A 71 5.63 0.36 5.37
C LYS A 71 4.36 -0.07 4.66
N ILE A 72 4.09 0.55 3.52
CA ILE A 72 2.98 0.17 2.65
C ILE A 72 3.46 -0.95 1.75
N GLU A 73 2.70 -2.03 1.71
CA GLU A 73 3.06 -3.23 0.94
C GLU A 73 1.81 -3.80 0.29
N ARG A 74 2.03 -4.66 -0.68
CA ARG A 74 0.95 -5.47 -1.28
C ARG A 74 -0.18 -4.62 -1.82
N MET A 75 0.14 -3.45 -2.38
CA MET A 75 -0.87 -2.63 -3.01
C MET A 75 -1.22 -3.21 -4.36
N ALA A 76 -2.48 -3.52 -4.55
CA ALA A 76 -2.94 -4.20 -5.75
C ALA A 76 -4.33 -3.71 -6.13
N ILE A 77 -4.51 -3.43 -7.42
CA ILE A 77 -5.80 -3.05 -8.00
C ILE A 77 -6.09 -4.05 -9.11
N LEU A 78 -7.28 -4.62 -9.13
CA LEU A 78 -7.66 -5.55 -10.19
C LEU A 78 -7.59 -4.86 -11.55
N LYS A 79 -7.14 -5.59 -12.55
CA LYS A 79 -6.80 -5.04 -13.85
C LYS A 79 -7.92 -4.19 -14.48
N PRO A 80 -9.21 -4.60 -14.45
CA PRO A 80 -10.25 -3.78 -15.07
C PRO A 80 -10.44 -2.42 -14.41
N PHE A 81 -9.92 -2.23 -13.21
CA PHE A 81 -10.14 -1.00 -12.45
C PHE A 81 -8.91 -0.10 -12.42
N ARG A 82 -7.88 -0.43 -13.16
CA ARG A 82 -6.64 0.37 -13.20
C ARG A 82 -6.81 1.59 -14.06
N ARG A 83 -5.92 2.58 -13.84
CA ARG A 83 -5.88 3.85 -14.60
C ARG A 83 -7.13 4.67 -14.43
N LYS A 84 -7.75 4.59 -13.26
CA LYS A 84 -8.96 5.34 -12.92
C LYS A 84 -8.79 6.14 -11.64
N GLY A 85 -7.55 6.31 -11.18
CA GLY A 85 -7.26 7.08 -9.98
C GLY A 85 -7.44 6.33 -8.68
N ILE A 86 -7.73 5.04 -8.72
CA ILE A 86 -7.98 4.26 -7.50
C ILE A 86 -6.71 4.09 -6.68
N GLY A 87 -5.57 3.83 -7.33
CA GLY A 87 -4.31 3.73 -6.60
C GLY A 87 -3.97 4.98 -5.83
N ARG A 88 -4.21 6.15 -6.44
CA ARG A 88 -4.00 7.41 -5.75
C ARG A 88 -4.95 7.55 -4.56
N GLY A 89 -6.18 7.07 -4.71
CA GLY A 89 -7.14 7.06 -3.61
C GLY A 89 -6.69 6.18 -2.46
N VAL A 90 -6.09 5.02 -2.77
CA VAL A 90 -5.55 4.12 -1.74
C VAL A 90 -4.45 4.83 -0.97
N ILE A 91 -3.51 5.46 -1.67
CA ILE A 91 -2.41 6.18 -1.00
C ILE A 91 -2.97 7.31 -0.13
N SER A 92 -3.90 8.09 -0.67
CA SER A 92 -4.50 9.19 0.09
C SER A 92 -5.19 8.69 1.37
N PHE A 93 -5.96 7.60 1.25
CA PHE A 93 -6.62 7.01 2.39
C PHE A 93 -5.61 6.56 3.44
N LEU A 94 -4.57 5.85 3.01
CA LEU A 94 -3.57 5.33 3.94
C LEU A 94 -2.77 6.44 4.61
N ILE A 95 -2.41 7.48 3.87
CA ILE A 95 -1.68 8.58 4.49
C ILE A 95 -2.52 9.24 5.57
N GLY A 96 -3.83 9.43 5.31
CA GLY A 96 -4.72 9.97 6.33
C GLY A 96 -4.80 9.09 7.57
N GLU A 97 -4.90 7.77 7.35
CA GLU A 97 -4.97 6.82 8.45
C GLU A 97 -3.67 6.81 9.25
N LEU A 98 -2.54 6.88 8.57
CA LEU A 98 -1.24 6.84 9.22
C LEU A 98 -0.95 8.13 9.98
N LYS A 99 -1.43 9.27 9.50
CA LYS A 99 -1.34 10.51 10.27
C LYS A 99 -2.13 10.40 11.56
N ASN A 100 -3.32 9.81 11.51
CA ASN A 100 -4.13 9.61 12.70
C ASN A 100 -3.44 8.70 13.71
N ARG A 101 -2.59 7.79 13.25
CA ARG A 101 -1.84 6.88 14.12
C ARG A 101 -0.48 7.44 14.49
N GLN A 102 -0.19 8.68 14.10
CA GLN A 102 1.03 9.39 14.45
C GLN A 102 2.30 8.74 13.90
N ALA A 103 2.18 8.07 12.76
CA ALA A 103 3.37 7.61 12.05
C ALA A 103 4.17 8.82 11.58
N LYS A 104 5.49 8.70 11.59
CA LYS A 104 6.35 9.82 11.24
C LYS A 104 6.65 9.85 9.76
N TYR A 105 6.91 8.71 9.17
CA TYR A 105 7.09 8.64 7.74
C TYR A 105 6.74 7.25 7.22
N VAL A 106 6.56 7.21 5.92
CA VAL A 106 6.07 6.03 5.23
C VAL A 106 7.13 5.60 4.23
N ILE A 107 7.39 4.31 4.19
CA ILE A 107 8.29 3.74 3.19
C ILE A 107 7.53 2.72 2.37
N LEU A 108 8.03 2.46 1.18
CA LEU A 108 7.55 1.37 0.35
C LEU A 108 8.65 0.94 -0.59
N HIS A 109 8.52 -0.31 -1.08
CA HIS A 109 9.39 -0.83 -2.10
C HIS A 109 8.61 -0.84 -3.40
N ALA A 110 8.87 0.13 -4.26
CA ALA A 110 8.11 0.30 -5.50
C ALA A 110 8.71 -0.56 -6.59
N GLN A 111 7.87 -1.33 -7.28
CA GLN A 111 8.32 -1.96 -8.50
C GLN A 111 8.75 -0.85 -9.46
N HIS A 112 9.83 -1.08 -10.17
CA HIS A 112 10.48 -0.04 -10.97
C HIS A 112 9.51 0.66 -11.92
N ASP A 113 8.60 -0.10 -12.52
CA ASP A 113 7.67 0.43 -13.52
C ASP A 113 6.69 1.45 -12.95
N VAL A 114 6.42 1.40 -11.64
CA VAL A 114 5.44 2.29 -11.02
C VAL A 114 6.06 3.36 -10.14
N VAL A 115 7.37 3.50 -10.18
CA VAL A 115 8.05 4.58 -9.46
C VAL A 115 7.48 5.95 -9.83
N PRO A 116 7.23 6.27 -11.11
CA PRO A 116 6.65 7.58 -11.44
C PRO A 116 5.30 7.82 -10.77
N PHE A 117 4.49 6.77 -10.61
CA PHE A 117 3.21 6.90 -9.92
C PHE A 117 3.42 7.34 -8.47
N TYR A 118 4.29 6.63 -7.75
CA TYR A 118 4.53 6.98 -6.35
C TYR A 118 5.18 8.34 -6.20
N ARG A 119 6.07 8.69 -7.14
CA ARG A 119 6.65 10.03 -7.13
C ARG A 119 5.55 11.09 -7.25
N SER A 120 4.56 10.85 -8.11
CA SER A 120 3.45 11.79 -8.28
C SER A 120 2.58 11.88 -7.03
N CYS A 121 2.64 10.88 -6.16
CA CYS A 121 1.93 10.89 -4.88
C CYS A 121 2.70 11.57 -3.76
N GLY A 122 3.94 11.99 -4.03
CA GLY A 122 4.74 12.69 -3.04
C GLY A 122 5.87 11.88 -2.43
N PHE A 123 6.08 10.66 -2.91
CA PHE A 123 7.21 9.85 -2.43
C PHE A 123 8.47 10.21 -3.20
N GLU A 124 9.62 10.06 -2.54
CA GLU A 124 10.90 10.24 -3.20
C GLU A 124 11.75 8.98 -3.08
N GLU A 125 12.58 8.79 -4.08
CA GLU A 125 13.44 7.61 -4.17
C GLU A 125 14.58 7.69 -3.17
N VAL A 126 14.95 6.53 -2.59
CA VAL A 126 16.04 6.44 -1.64
C VAL A 126 16.92 5.26 -2.00
N GLY A 127 18.20 5.50 -2.19
CA GLY A 127 19.17 4.44 -2.43
C GLY A 127 19.15 3.92 -3.85
N ASN A 128 19.75 2.75 -4.01
CA ASN A 128 19.92 2.13 -5.32
C ASN A 128 18.84 1.11 -5.60
N PRO A 129 18.56 0.83 -6.88
CA PRO A 129 17.62 -0.24 -7.21
C PRO A 129 18.08 -1.58 -6.63
N PHE A 130 17.12 -2.44 -6.34
CA PHE A 130 17.39 -3.78 -5.83
C PHE A 130 16.36 -4.74 -6.41
N TRP A 131 16.62 -6.04 -6.24
CA TRP A 131 15.73 -7.07 -6.76
C TRP A 131 14.97 -7.72 -5.62
N GLU A 132 13.68 -7.88 -5.80
CA GLU A 132 12.81 -8.49 -4.82
C GLU A 132 11.77 -9.31 -5.58
N ALA A 133 11.62 -10.59 -5.23
CA ALA A 133 10.71 -11.50 -5.95
C ALA A 133 10.97 -11.52 -7.46
N GLY A 134 12.23 -11.36 -7.86
CA GLY A 134 12.61 -11.37 -9.27
C GLY A 134 12.26 -10.11 -10.04
N ILE A 135 11.82 -9.06 -9.36
CA ILE A 135 11.40 -7.81 -9.99
C ILE A 135 12.26 -6.67 -9.46
N LYS A 136 12.65 -5.76 -10.34
CA LYS A 136 13.45 -4.60 -9.96
C LYS A 136 12.61 -3.61 -9.17
N HIS A 137 13.13 -3.17 -8.03
CA HIS A 137 12.43 -2.28 -7.11
C HIS A 137 13.31 -1.09 -6.74
N LEU A 138 12.67 -0.05 -6.22
CA LEU A 138 13.31 1.10 -5.59
C LEU A 138 12.61 1.38 -4.27
N ARG A 139 13.39 1.67 -3.23
CA ARG A 139 12.81 2.11 -1.99
C ARG A 139 12.40 3.57 -2.14
N MET A 140 11.21 3.90 -1.64
CA MET A 140 10.71 5.27 -1.67
C MET A 140 10.17 5.63 -0.30
N GLN A 141 10.14 6.92 0.01
CA GLN A 141 9.68 7.37 1.33
C GLN A 141 9.01 8.72 1.23
N MET A 142 8.21 9.00 2.26
CA MET A 142 7.51 10.28 2.41
C MET A 142 7.38 10.60 3.89
N TRP A 143 7.73 11.83 4.27
CA TRP A 143 7.42 12.34 5.61
C TRP A 143 5.96 12.72 5.66
N ILE A 144 5.26 12.29 6.72
CA ILE A 144 3.85 12.62 6.88
C ILE A 144 3.56 13.30 8.22
N SER A 145 4.46 13.19 9.16
CA SER A 145 4.31 13.87 10.43
C SER A 145 4.61 15.35 10.21
N PRO A 146 3.82 16.21 10.77
CA PRO A 146 4.14 17.62 10.64
C PRO A 146 5.27 17.82 11.56
N ARG A 147 6.19 17.70 11.52
CA ARG A 147 7.21 17.94 12.10
C ARG A 147 7.17 18.70 13.09
N LEU A 148 6.90 18.79 13.59
CA LEU A 148 6.80 19.42 14.47
C LEU A 148 7.42 20.45 14.61
N GLU A 149 7.53 20.69 14.01
CA GLU A 149 7.89 21.54 13.97
C GLU A 149 7.35 22.18 14.26
N GLY A 150 6.99 21.99 13.84
CA GLY A 150 6.40 22.62 14.14
C GLY A 150 6.22 22.71 15.27
N SER A 151 6.26 22.33 15.62
CA SER A 151 6.02 22.39 16.70
C SER A 151 7.11 22.71 17.31
N SER A 152 7.59 22.89 17.02
CA SER A 152 8.35 23.23 17.45
C SER A 152 8.79 24.16 17.57
N GLU A 153 8.60 24.46 17.43
CA GLU A 153 8.93 25.26 17.51
C GLU A 153 8.84 25.91 18.17
N VAL A 154 8.74 25.71 18.48
CA VAL A 154 8.63 26.27 19.07
C VAL A 154 8.91 26.76 19.66
#